data_f4ee0c712387a0a2b835037de002d5d0
#
_entry.id   f4ee0c712387a0a2b835037de002d5d0
#
_cell.length_a   1.000
_cell.length_b   1.000
_cell.length_c   1.000
_cell.angle_alpha   90.00
_cell.angle_beta   90.00
_cell.angle_gamma   90.00
#
_symmetry.space_group_name_H-M   'P 1'
#
loop_
_entity.id
_entity.type
_entity.pdbx_description
1 polymer ?
#
loop_
_entity_poly.entity_id
_entity_poly.type
_entity_poly.pdbx_seq_one_letter_code
_entity_poly.pdbx_strand_id
1 'polypeptide(L)' 'MKIKILGAGCRKCVALADNTAAALEEAGRDADIEKVTDIVDVARFGVMSTPALVVDEKVVSVGKVPSVSEIAALLADR' A
#
# COMPACT_ATOMS: atom_id res chain seq x y z
N MET A 1 5.45 12.10 -0.69
CA MET A 1 5.42 10.62 -0.70
C MET A 1 4.20 10.14 -1.46
N LYS A 2 4.39 9.22 -2.36
CA LYS A 2 3.29 8.60 -3.11
C LYS A 2 3.13 7.16 -2.69
N ILE A 3 1.91 6.78 -2.35
CA ILE A 3 1.59 5.43 -1.94
C ILE A 3 0.58 4.85 -2.93
N LYS A 4 0.81 3.63 -3.38
CA LYS A 4 -0.11 2.93 -4.27
C LYS A 4 -0.54 1.63 -3.62
N ILE A 5 -1.84 1.38 -3.68
CA ILE A 5 -2.43 0.13 -3.19
C ILE A 5 -2.82 -0.67 -4.43
N LEU A 6 -2.11 -1.76 -4.68
CA LEU A 6 -2.35 -2.58 -5.85
C LEU A 6 -3.37 -3.67 -5.54
N GLY A 7 -4.44 -3.69 -6.30
CA GLY A 7 -5.46 -4.73 -6.16
C GLY A 7 -6.83 -4.26 -6.58
N ALA A 8 -7.71 -5.19 -6.85
CA ALA A 8 -9.03 -4.95 -7.44
C ALA A 8 -10.14 -5.01 -6.40
N GLY A 9 -10.21 -4.02 -5.50
CA GLY A 9 -11.39 -3.80 -4.66
C GLY A 9 -11.79 -4.92 -3.70
N CYS A 10 -10.89 -5.82 -3.36
CA CYS A 10 -11.20 -6.90 -2.43
C CYS A 10 -11.15 -6.40 -0.97
N ARG A 11 -11.68 -7.20 -0.05
CA ARG A 11 -11.67 -6.86 1.38
C ARG A 11 -10.27 -6.56 1.90
N LYS A 12 -9.30 -7.36 1.48
CA LYS A 12 -7.90 -7.17 1.89
C LYS A 12 -7.33 -5.87 1.34
N CYS A 13 -7.70 -5.51 0.12
CA CYS A 13 -7.26 -4.26 -0.49
C CYS A 13 -7.81 -3.06 0.26
N VAL A 14 -9.08 -3.11 0.65
CA VAL A 14 -9.71 -2.05 1.45
C VAL A 14 -9.04 -1.96 2.83
N ALA A 15 -8.81 -3.10 3.47
CA ALA A 15 -8.16 -3.14 4.78
C ALA A 15 -6.75 -2.55 4.71
N LEU A 16 -6.00 -2.88 3.67
CA LEU A 16 -4.66 -2.33 3.47
C LEU A 16 -4.71 -0.80 3.30
N ALA A 17 -5.65 -0.31 2.51
CA ALA A 17 -5.82 1.14 2.31
C ALA A 17 -6.16 1.84 3.64
N ASP A 18 -7.07 1.27 4.41
CA ASP A 18 -7.46 1.82 5.71
C ASP A 18 -6.29 1.83 6.69
N ASN A 19 -5.53 0.73 6.76
CA ASN A 19 -4.36 0.64 7.62
C ASN A 19 -3.28 1.62 7.20
N THR A 20 -3.11 1.81 5.90
CA THR A 20 -2.14 2.77 5.36
C THR A 20 -2.50 4.20 5.75
N ALA A 21 -3.78 4.56 5.61
CA ALA A 21 -4.25 5.89 5.99
C ALA A 21 -4.04 6.14 7.49
N ALA A 22 -4.36 5.15 8.33
CA ALA A 22 -4.16 5.24 9.77
C ALA A 22 -2.68 5.37 10.13
N ALA A 23 -1.81 4.64 9.44
CA ALA A 23 -0.38 4.71 9.68
C ALA A 23 0.20 6.08 9.33
N LEU A 24 -0.27 6.69 8.24
CA LEU A 24 0.14 8.03 7.87
C LEU A 24 -0.29 9.05 8.91
N GLU A 25 -1.49 8.92 9.42
CA GLU A 25 -2.01 9.80 10.45
C GLU A 25 -1.19 9.67 11.74
N GLU A 26 -0.88 8.46 12.17
CA GLU A 26 -0.04 8.22 13.34
C GLU A 26 1.35 8.78 13.17
N ALA A 27 1.92 8.66 11.98
CA ALA A 27 3.26 9.15 11.69
C ALA A 27 3.30 10.67 11.46
N GLY A 28 2.15 11.32 11.38
CA GLY A 28 2.07 12.74 11.08
C GLY A 28 2.59 13.09 9.70
N ARG A 29 2.42 12.18 8.74
CA ARG A 29 2.89 12.36 7.36
C ARG A 29 1.75 12.54 6.40
N ASP A 30 1.95 13.39 5.42
CA ASP A 30 1.04 13.54 4.29
C ASP A 30 1.57 12.73 3.11
N ALA A 31 0.67 12.00 2.48
CA ALA A 31 1.00 11.24 1.29
C ALA A 31 -0.22 11.10 0.41
N ASP A 32 0.00 10.97 -0.89
CA ASP A 32 -1.06 10.67 -1.84
C ASP A 32 -1.23 9.16 -1.89
N ILE A 33 -2.45 8.69 -1.62
CA ILE A 33 -2.78 7.26 -1.72
C ILE A 33 -3.58 7.05 -2.99
N GLU A 34 -3.06 6.24 -3.88
CA GLU A 34 -3.72 5.89 -5.12
C GLU A 34 -4.06 4.41 -5.12
N LYS A 35 -5.29 4.08 -5.51
CA LYS A 35 -5.70 2.69 -5.68
C LYS A 35 -5.49 2.29 -7.12
N VAL A 36 -4.65 1.30 -7.34
CA VAL A 36 -4.35 0.79 -8.68
C VAL A 36 -5.14 -0.52 -8.85
N THR A 37 -6.20 -0.45 -9.64
CA THR A 37 -7.11 -1.57 -9.83
C THR A 37 -6.98 -2.24 -11.20
N ASP A 38 -6.32 -1.60 -12.15
CA ASP A 38 -6.10 -2.16 -13.47
C ASP A 38 -5.04 -3.26 -13.38
N ILE A 39 -5.40 -4.46 -13.83
CA ILE A 39 -4.52 -5.62 -13.74
C ILE A 39 -3.21 -5.43 -14.52
N VAL A 40 -3.24 -4.67 -15.61
CA VAL A 40 -2.03 -4.38 -16.39
C VAL A 40 -1.08 -3.51 -15.58
N ASP A 41 -1.61 -2.49 -14.91
CA ASP A 41 -0.80 -1.62 -14.06
C ASP A 41 -0.25 -2.37 -12.86
N VAL A 42 -1.05 -3.23 -12.25
CA VAL A 42 -0.61 -4.10 -11.14
C VAL A 42 0.56 -4.98 -11.61
N ALA A 43 0.44 -5.58 -12.78
CA ALA A 43 1.48 -6.45 -13.34
C ALA A 43 2.77 -5.70 -13.62
N ARG A 44 2.72 -4.41 -13.95
CA ARG A 44 3.92 -3.60 -14.20
C ARG A 44 4.82 -3.48 -12.98
N PHE A 45 4.27 -3.61 -11.80
CA PHE A 45 5.06 -3.59 -10.57
C PHE A 45 5.71 -4.93 -10.26
N GLY A 46 5.46 -5.94 -11.08
CA GLY A 46 6.08 -7.26 -10.91
C GLY A 46 5.53 -8.06 -9.75
N VAL A 47 4.36 -7.70 -9.23
CA VAL A 47 3.76 -8.42 -8.11
C VAL A 47 2.95 -9.62 -8.61
N MET A 48 3.06 -10.72 -7.90
CA MET A 48 2.36 -11.97 -8.22
C MET A 48 1.08 -12.14 -7.41
N SER A 49 0.93 -11.38 -6.36
CA SER A 49 -0.22 -11.49 -5.45
C SER A 49 -0.72 -10.11 -5.06
N THR A 50 -2.00 -10.01 -4.75
CA THR A 50 -2.61 -8.78 -4.25
C THR A 50 -3.28 -9.07 -2.91
N PRO A 51 -3.42 -8.08 -2.05
CA PRO A 51 -3.03 -6.68 -2.24
C PRO A 51 -1.51 -6.47 -2.10
N ALA A 52 -1.01 -5.43 -2.72
CA ALA A 52 0.39 -5.04 -2.57
C ALA A 52 0.49 -3.57 -2.22
N LEU A 53 1.49 -3.22 -1.43
CA LEU A 53 1.74 -1.83 -1.02
C LEU A 53 3.00 -1.32 -1.70
N VAL A 54 2.87 -0.18 -2.35
CA VAL A 54 3.97 0.49 -3.04
C VAL A 54 4.18 1.86 -2.41
N VAL A 55 5.42 2.16 -2.08
CA VAL A 55 5.80 3.47 -1.54
C VAL A 55 6.91 4.04 -2.41
N ASP A 56 6.65 5.20 -3.01
CA ASP A 56 7.59 5.89 -3.90
C ASP A 56 8.17 4.94 -4.97
N GLU A 57 7.28 4.24 -5.67
CA GLU A 57 7.59 3.31 -6.76
C GLU A 57 8.32 2.03 -6.33
N LYS A 58 8.42 1.77 -5.02
CA LYS A 58 9.00 0.54 -4.50
C LYS A 58 7.95 -0.31 -3.83
N VAL A 59 7.87 -1.57 -4.22
CA VAL A 59 6.97 -2.53 -3.60
C VAL A 59 7.54 -2.91 -2.23
N VAL A 60 6.79 -2.61 -1.17
CA VAL A 60 7.23 -2.89 0.20
C VAL A 60 6.47 -4.02 0.87
N SER A 61 5.35 -4.43 0.30
CA SER A 61 4.57 -5.56 0.82
C SER A 61 3.76 -6.19 -0.31
N VAL A 62 3.68 -7.51 -0.34
CA VAL A 62 2.97 -8.25 -1.37
C VAL A 62 2.16 -9.37 -0.73
N GLY A 63 0.89 -9.48 -1.13
CA GLY A 63 0.05 -10.63 -0.78
C GLY A 63 -0.41 -10.69 0.66
N LYS A 64 -0.24 -9.63 1.42
CA LYS A 64 -0.66 -9.60 2.82
C LYS A 64 -1.15 -8.20 3.20
N VAL A 65 -1.81 -8.12 4.35
CA VAL A 65 -2.27 -6.84 4.90
C VAL A 65 -1.44 -6.56 6.16
N PRO A 66 -0.39 -5.73 6.03
CA PRO A 66 0.37 -5.32 7.22
C PRO A 66 -0.50 -4.55 8.19
N SER A 67 -0.20 -4.65 9.47
CA SER A 67 -0.88 -3.86 10.48
C SER A 67 -0.50 -2.39 10.37
N VAL A 68 -1.26 -1.53 11.06
CA VAL A 68 -0.95 -0.09 11.11
C VAL A 68 0.48 0.13 11.61
N SER A 69 0.89 -0.60 12.65
CA SER A 69 2.25 -0.49 13.20
C SER A 69 3.32 -0.90 12.21
N GLU A 70 3.07 -1.99 11.47
CA GLU A 70 4.02 -2.47 10.45
C GLU A 70 4.16 -1.46 9.33
N ILE A 71 3.05 -0.89 8.87
CA ILE A 71 3.08 0.11 7.81
C ILE A 71 3.80 1.38 8.28
N ALA A 72 3.54 1.81 9.50
CA ALA A 72 4.22 2.97 10.07
C ALA A 72 5.73 2.76 10.12
N ALA A 73 6.18 1.56 10.47
CA ALA A 73 7.59 1.22 10.46
C ALA A 73 8.18 1.25 9.06
N LEU A 74 7.44 0.75 8.05
CA LEU A 74 7.88 0.81 6.66
C LEU A 74 7.99 2.24 6.16
N LEU A 75 7.07 3.11 6.56
CA LEU A 75 7.08 4.52 6.17
C LEU A 75 8.21 5.29 6.86
N ALA A 76 8.59 4.90 8.06
CA ALA A 76 9.66 5.55 8.80
C ALA A 76 11.02 5.38 8.13
N ASP A 77 11.18 4.37 7.30
CA ASP A 77 12.43 4.10 6.57
C ASP A 77 12.54 4.92 5.27
N ARG A 78 11.58 5.80 5.00
CA ARG A 78 11.52 6.55 3.73
C ARG A 78 11.78 8.04 3.90
#